data_85b6d9d8a9e2b654d6e5da5d845edbca
#
_entry.id   85b6d9d8a9e2b654d6e5da5d845edbca
#
_cell.length_a   1.000
_cell.length_b   1.000
_cell.length_c   1.000
_cell.angle_alpha   90.00
_cell.angle_beta   90.00
_cell.angle_gamma   90.00
#
_symmetry.space_group_name_H-M   'P 1'
#
loop_
_entity.id
_entity.type
_entity.pdbx_description
1 polymer ?
#
loop_
_entity_poly.entity_id
_entity_poly.type
_entity_poly.pdbx_seq_one_letter_code
_entity_poly.pdbx_strand_id
1 'polypeptide(L)'
;MYKGVNIEESAIEFYIDMADEIGNKEVQLSWQELMAIDMVRYEEDLTNIKKKDVIDIGKKFIKSEVNEQGNKIKKVRSFDKVIGEVGFDDKQKKLAKKYLEELKGSYLAKDTLKNQDEKIKFIKKVSELSYENYEKYKILPSITVGQAILESRWGESDLSKNSNNIFGVKADARWNGKVVEVNTSENYDDKIVAKFRKYDSIKDSINDLGKFLTENKRYEESGLFKATHYTTQAQALEDAGYATKKNEDGELIYADILIDLIKKYNLQLLDREVQEIN
;
A
#
# COMPACT_ATOMS: atom_id res chain seq x y z
N MET A 1 19.16 22.04 4.55
CA MET A 1 18.54 22.14 5.87
C MET A 1 17.06 22.44 5.61
N TYR A 2 16.22 21.41 5.55
CA TYR A 2 14.77 21.58 5.35
C TYR A 2 14.20 22.13 6.67
N LYS A 3 13.69 23.35 6.66
CA LYS A 3 12.78 23.84 7.70
C LYS A 3 11.44 23.16 7.44
N GLY A 4 11.32 21.90 7.83
CA GLY A 4 10.05 21.23 7.78
C GLY A 4 9.13 21.80 8.84
N VAL A 5 7.85 21.94 8.50
CA VAL A 5 6.79 22.23 9.47
C VAL A 5 6.88 21.15 10.57
N ASN A 6 6.97 21.58 11.82
CA ASN A 6 7.01 20.67 12.96
C ASN A 6 5.58 20.19 13.22
N ILE A 7 5.21 19.05 12.63
CA ILE A 7 3.89 18.45 12.79
C ILE A 7 4.01 17.38 13.85
N GLU A 8 3.13 17.41 14.84
CA GLU A 8 3.05 16.37 15.85
C GLU A 8 2.61 15.03 15.23
N GLU A 9 3.20 13.93 15.66
CA GLU A 9 2.91 12.58 15.20
C GLU A 9 1.42 12.24 15.34
N SER A 10 0.80 12.67 16.44
CA SER A 10 -0.65 12.54 16.70
C SER A 10 -1.53 13.19 15.63
N ALA A 11 -1.09 14.30 15.04
CA ALA A 11 -1.83 14.95 13.94
C ALA A 11 -1.73 14.12 12.65
N ILE A 12 -0.57 13.53 12.37
CA ILE A 12 -0.39 12.67 11.21
C ILE A 12 -1.27 11.42 11.33
N GLU A 13 -1.26 10.74 12.48
CA GLU A 13 -2.10 9.58 12.76
C GLU A 13 -3.60 9.92 12.58
N PHE A 14 -4.03 11.05 13.11
CA PHE A 14 -5.40 11.52 12.92
C PHE A 14 -5.78 11.65 11.44
N TYR A 15 -4.92 12.24 10.60
CA TYR A 15 -5.21 12.38 9.18
C TYR A 15 -5.14 11.06 8.40
N ILE A 16 -4.29 10.11 8.81
CA ILE A 16 -4.27 8.75 8.26
C ILE A 16 -5.62 8.07 8.53
N ASP A 17 -6.07 8.08 9.78
CA ASP A 17 -7.34 7.47 10.18
C ASP A 17 -8.53 8.15 9.47
N MET A 18 -8.48 9.48 9.32
CA MET A 18 -9.52 10.21 8.59
C MET A 18 -9.55 9.85 7.10
N ALA A 19 -8.39 9.70 6.46
CA ALA A 19 -8.31 9.29 5.06
C ALA A 19 -8.94 7.90 4.85
N ASP A 20 -8.64 6.94 5.73
CA ASP A 20 -9.19 5.60 5.70
C ASP A 20 -10.71 5.59 5.98
N GLU A 21 -11.16 6.33 6.99
CA GLU A 21 -12.60 6.43 7.34
C GLU A 21 -13.41 7.04 6.20
N ILE A 22 -12.95 8.14 5.61
CA ILE A 22 -13.65 8.83 4.53
C ILE A 22 -13.66 7.98 3.26
N GLY A 23 -12.56 7.29 2.97
CA GLY A 23 -12.45 6.35 1.85
C GLY A 23 -13.38 5.16 1.97
N ASN A 24 -13.80 4.83 3.21
CA ASN A 24 -14.77 3.79 3.56
C ASN A 24 -14.49 2.44 2.89
N LYS A 25 -13.22 2.03 2.86
CA LYS A 25 -12.75 0.79 2.22
C LYS A 25 -13.08 0.67 0.72
N GLU A 26 -13.44 1.76 0.05
CA GLU A 26 -13.76 1.79 -1.38
C GLU A 26 -12.68 2.52 -2.19
N VAL A 27 -12.03 3.54 -1.61
CA VAL A 27 -10.94 4.30 -2.24
C VAL A 27 -9.90 4.71 -1.19
N GLN A 28 -8.67 4.90 -1.62
CA GLN A 28 -7.62 5.42 -0.78
C GLN A 28 -7.47 6.93 -0.96
N LEU A 29 -7.72 7.70 0.09
CA LEU A 29 -7.40 9.12 0.13
C LEU A 29 -5.97 9.35 0.63
N SER A 30 -5.36 10.43 0.21
CA SER A 30 -4.08 10.87 0.75
C SER A 30 -4.29 11.73 1.99
N TRP A 31 -3.81 11.26 3.12
CA TRP A 31 -3.79 12.06 4.34
C TRP A 31 -2.98 13.35 4.18
N GLN A 32 -1.93 13.32 3.34
CA GLN A 32 -1.10 14.48 3.03
C GLN A 32 -1.88 15.57 2.29
N GLU A 33 -2.76 15.17 1.35
CA GLU A 33 -3.62 16.10 0.62
C GLU A 33 -4.66 16.75 1.55
N LEU A 34 -5.27 15.97 2.46
CA LEU A 34 -6.20 16.49 3.46
C LEU A 34 -5.52 17.47 4.40
N MET A 35 -4.38 17.09 4.97
CA MET A 35 -3.60 17.92 5.87
C MET A 35 -3.10 19.20 5.19
N ALA A 36 -2.60 19.14 3.94
CA ALA A 36 -2.13 20.31 3.21
C ALA A 36 -3.22 21.36 3.00
N ILE A 37 -4.47 20.94 2.77
CA ILE A 37 -5.62 21.86 2.69
C ILE A 37 -5.89 22.50 4.04
N ASP A 38 -5.91 21.72 5.12
CA ASP A 38 -6.22 22.25 6.44
C ASP A 38 -5.09 23.13 6.99
N MET A 39 -3.83 22.86 6.68
CA MET A 39 -2.73 23.78 6.99
C MET A 39 -2.95 25.19 6.41
N VAL A 40 -3.55 25.28 5.24
CA VAL A 40 -3.94 26.60 4.66
C VAL A 40 -5.16 27.19 5.36
N ARG A 41 -6.18 26.36 5.64
CA ARG A 41 -7.45 26.82 6.25
C ARG A 41 -7.29 27.31 7.68
N TYR A 42 -6.38 26.70 8.42
CA TYR A 42 -6.14 26.93 9.84
C TYR A 42 -4.79 27.61 10.12
N GLU A 43 -4.14 28.17 9.08
CA GLU A 43 -2.88 28.92 9.21
C GLU A 43 -1.79 28.11 9.97
N GLU A 44 -1.66 26.83 9.66
CA GLU A 44 -0.74 25.84 10.28
C GLU A 44 -1.11 25.43 11.72
N ASP A 45 -2.16 25.98 12.33
CA ASP A 45 -2.63 25.54 13.66
C ASP A 45 -3.60 24.37 13.54
N LEU A 46 -3.06 23.15 13.61
CA LEU A 46 -3.84 21.92 13.51
C LEU A 46 -4.39 21.42 14.87
N THR A 47 -4.26 22.19 15.95
CA THR A 47 -4.62 21.74 17.32
C THR A 47 -6.13 21.61 17.57
N ASN A 48 -6.95 22.35 16.84
CA ASN A 48 -8.40 22.44 17.05
C ASN A 48 -9.23 22.00 15.84
N ILE A 49 -8.69 21.11 15.01
CA ILE A 49 -9.38 20.64 13.83
C ILE A 49 -10.57 19.77 14.18
N LYS A 50 -11.71 20.09 13.58
CA LYS A 50 -12.93 19.32 13.77
C LYS A 50 -12.99 18.20 12.73
N LYS A 51 -13.21 16.97 13.19
CA LYS A 51 -13.40 15.79 12.34
C LYS A 51 -14.37 16.05 11.16
N LYS A 52 -15.47 16.78 11.43
CA LYS A 52 -16.46 17.16 10.40
C LYS A 52 -15.84 17.94 9.25
N ASP A 53 -14.94 18.87 9.54
CA ASP A 53 -14.36 19.75 8.54
C ASP A 53 -13.41 18.96 7.61
N VAL A 54 -12.67 17.98 8.16
CA VAL A 54 -11.83 17.06 7.39
C VAL A 54 -12.70 16.16 6.51
N ILE A 55 -13.81 15.64 7.04
CA ILE A 55 -14.77 14.81 6.30
C ILE A 55 -15.36 15.60 5.11
N ASP A 56 -15.76 16.86 5.32
CA ASP A 56 -16.35 17.69 4.29
C ASP A 56 -15.36 17.99 3.15
N ILE A 57 -14.07 18.13 3.47
CA ILE A 57 -13.00 18.25 2.46
C ILE A 57 -12.75 16.89 1.78
N GLY A 58 -12.60 15.84 2.55
CA GLY A 58 -12.30 14.51 2.02
C GLY A 58 -13.36 13.99 1.04
N LYS A 59 -14.65 14.27 1.31
CA LYS A 59 -15.74 13.94 0.39
C LYS A 59 -15.61 14.61 -0.98
N LYS A 60 -14.97 15.78 -1.08
CA LYS A 60 -14.73 16.45 -2.37
C LYS A 60 -13.75 15.70 -3.26
N PHE A 61 -12.88 14.87 -2.67
CA PHE A 61 -11.98 13.99 -3.42
C PHE A 61 -12.70 12.80 -4.06
N ILE A 62 -13.85 12.38 -3.55
CA ILE A 62 -14.52 11.15 -3.99
C ILE A 62 -15.54 11.47 -5.08
N LYS A 63 -15.41 10.80 -6.23
CA LYS A 63 -16.35 10.85 -7.34
C LYS A 63 -16.89 9.45 -7.64
N SER A 64 -18.22 9.34 -7.78
CA SER A 64 -18.85 8.10 -8.24
C SER A 64 -18.93 8.10 -9.76
N GLU A 65 -18.54 7.00 -10.38
CA GLU A 65 -18.62 6.78 -11.81
C GLU A 65 -19.23 5.40 -12.09
N VAL A 66 -19.63 5.16 -13.32
CA VAL A 66 -20.08 3.84 -13.78
C VAL A 66 -18.99 3.28 -14.69
N ASN A 67 -18.49 2.09 -14.38
CA ASN A 67 -17.47 1.44 -15.19
C ASN A 67 -18.09 0.82 -16.48
N GLU A 68 -17.24 0.29 -17.33
CA GLU A 68 -17.66 -0.34 -18.61
C GLU A 68 -18.63 -1.52 -18.43
N GLN A 69 -18.61 -2.17 -17.26
CA GLN A 69 -19.52 -3.26 -16.92
C GLN A 69 -20.86 -2.77 -16.28
N GLY A 70 -21.08 -1.46 -16.18
CA GLY A 70 -22.28 -0.88 -15.59
C GLY A 70 -22.27 -0.81 -14.04
N ASN A 71 -21.19 -1.15 -13.38
CA ASN A 71 -21.07 -1.09 -11.93
C ASN A 71 -20.70 0.32 -11.46
N LYS A 72 -21.32 0.77 -10.36
CA LYS A 72 -20.90 2.00 -9.67
C LYS A 72 -19.57 1.75 -8.99
N ILE A 73 -18.59 2.57 -9.34
CA ILE A 73 -17.27 2.59 -8.73
C ILE A 73 -16.97 3.98 -8.18
N LYS A 74 -16.15 4.06 -7.16
CA LYS A 74 -15.61 5.33 -6.66
C LYS A 74 -14.21 5.52 -7.21
N LYS A 75 -13.89 6.78 -7.51
CA LYS A 75 -12.59 7.24 -7.97
C LYS A 75 -12.15 8.44 -7.15
N VAL A 76 -10.88 8.71 -7.12
CA VAL A 76 -10.31 9.84 -6.38
C VAL A 76 -9.92 10.94 -7.35
N ARG A 77 -10.40 12.16 -7.08
CA ARG A 77 -10.13 13.36 -7.89
C ARG A 77 -8.74 13.91 -7.57
N SER A 78 -8.12 14.53 -8.54
CA SER A 78 -6.81 15.16 -8.35
C SER A 78 -6.87 16.31 -7.32
N PHE A 79 -5.75 16.50 -6.61
CA PHE A 79 -5.59 17.57 -5.64
C PHE A 79 -5.91 18.94 -6.23
N ASP A 80 -5.45 19.20 -7.46
CA ASP A 80 -5.66 20.47 -8.16
C ASP A 80 -7.13 20.79 -8.39
N LYS A 81 -7.95 19.79 -8.72
CA LYS A 81 -9.40 19.98 -8.83
C LYS A 81 -10.03 20.34 -7.50
N VAL A 82 -9.66 19.62 -6.43
CA VAL A 82 -10.24 19.84 -5.11
C VAL A 82 -9.87 21.22 -4.56
N ILE A 83 -8.60 21.64 -4.61
CA ILE A 83 -8.21 22.98 -4.14
C ILE A 83 -8.82 24.11 -4.97
N GLY A 84 -9.23 23.84 -6.21
CA GLY A 84 -10.02 24.76 -7.03
C GLY A 84 -11.45 24.99 -6.53
N GLU A 85 -12.01 24.04 -5.77
CA GLU A 85 -13.40 24.03 -5.29
C GLU A 85 -13.55 24.34 -3.79
N VAL A 86 -12.46 24.42 -3.03
CA VAL A 86 -12.52 24.75 -1.59
C VAL A 86 -12.56 26.26 -1.29
N GLY A 87 -12.64 27.09 -2.32
CA GLY A 87 -12.75 28.55 -2.17
C GLY A 87 -11.41 29.27 -1.94
N PHE A 88 -10.30 28.62 -2.21
CA PHE A 88 -8.97 29.21 -2.10
C PHE A 88 -8.68 30.21 -3.21
N ASP A 89 -8.07 31.34 -2.85
CA ASP A 89 -7.44 32.24 -3.81
C ASP A 89 -6.15 31.63 -4.39
N ASP A 90 -5.53 32.31 -5.37
CA ASP A 90 -4.34 31.76 -6.04
C ASP A 90 -3.11 31.65 -5.13
N LYS A 91 -3.00 32.51 -4.09
CA LYS A 91 -1.92 32.42 -3.10
C LYS A 91 -2.13 31.20 -2.20
N GLN A 92 -3.35 30.98 -1.74
CA GLN A 92 -3.73 29.84 -0.93
C GLN A 92 -3.57 28.52 -1.68
N LYS A 93 -3.97 28.46 -2.96
CA LYS A 93 -3.72 27.28 -3.82
C LYS A 93 -2.24 26.96 -3.96
N LYS A 94 -1.41 27.98 -4.20
CA LYS A 94 0.04 27.84 -4.27
C LYS A 94 0.63 27.36 -2.94
N LEU A 95 0.12 27.87 -1.83
CA LEU A 95 0.55 27.45 -0.49
C LEU A 95 0.16 26.01 -0.18
N ALA A 96 -1.06 25.58 -0.52
CA ALA A 96 -1.52 24.20 -0.37
C ALA A 96 -0.62 23.22 -1.15
N LYS A 97 -0.27 23.54 -2.39
CA LYS A 97 0.67 22.75 -3.19
C LYS A 97 2.06 22.66 -2.55
N LYS A 98 2.55 23.77 -2.01
CA LYS A 98 3.83 23.80 -1.30
C LYS A 98 3.80 22.89 -0.07
N TYR A 99 2.75 22.96 0.75
CA TYR A 99 2.61 22.07 1.91
C TYR A 99 2.52 20.61 1.51
N LEU A 100 1.79 20.27 0.44
CA LEU A 100 1.72 18.92 -0.06
C LEU A 100 3.11 18.37 -0.45
N GLU A 101 3.91 19.16 -1.17
CA GLU A 101 5.27 18.75 -1.54
C GLU A 101 6.21 18.61 -0.31
N GLU A 102 6.06 19.47 0.69
CA GLU A 102 6.80 19.36 1.94
C GLU A 102 6.40 18.09 2.72
N LEU A 103 5.10 17.77 2.78
CA LEU A 103 4.60 16.56 3.42
C LEU A 103 5.08 15.29 2.70
N LYS A 104 4.99 15.25 1.37
CA LYS A 104 5.51 14.13 0.55
C LYS A 104 7.01 13.92 0.76
N GLY A 105 7.80 15.01 0.77
CA GLY A 105 9.25 14.94 0.96
C GLY A 105 9.70 14.55 2.37
N SER A 106 8.94 14.93 3.40
CA SER A 106 9.34 14.71 4.79
C SER A 106 9.00 13.32 5.31
N TYR A 107 7.88 12.73 4.86
CA TYR A 107 7.38 11.50 5.46
C TYR A 107 8.09 10.22 5.01
N LEU A 108 8.49 10.14 3.75
CA LEU A 108 9.31 9.01 3.27
C LEU A 108 10.72 8.98 3.89
N ALA A 109 11.14 10.08 4.51
CA ALA A 109 12.53 10.25 4.94
C ALA A 109 12.75 10.26 6.47
N LYS A 110 11.72 10.43 7.34
CA LYS A 110 12.08 10.97 8.65
C LYS A 110 12.10 10.02 9.83
N ASP A 111 11.08 9.24 10.15
CA ASP A 111 11.08 8.65 11.48
C ASP A 111 11.19 7.12 11.51
N THR A 112 10.61 6.42 10.56
CA THR A 112 10.67 4.96 10.51
C THR A 112 11.86 4.41 9.71
N LEU A 113 12.40 5.20 8.75
CA LEU A 113 13.47 4.77 7.82
C LEU A 113 14.73 5.64 7.90
N LYS A 114 14.87 6.47 8.92
CA LYS A 114 16.06 7.30 9.13
C LYS A 114 17.32 6.42 9.16
N ASN A 115 18.30 6.75 8.30
CA ASN A 115 19.54 5.97 8.12
C ASN A 115 19.33 4.56 7.53
N GLN A 116 18.23 4.30 6.80
CA GLN A 116 17.93 3.00 6.19
C GLN A 116 17.78 3.13 4.66
N ASP A 117 18.77 3.71 4.01
CA ASP A 117 18.75 3.98 2.55
C ASP A 117 18.42 2.74 1.71
N GLU A 118 18.87 1.56 2.11
CA GLU A 118 18.59 0.31 1.38
C GLU A 118 17.11 -0.07 1.43
N LYS A 119 16.43 0.18 2.55
CA LYS A 119 14.97 -0.07 2.65
C LYS A 119 14.18 0.90 1.79
N ILE A 120 14.57 2.16 1.76
CA ILE A 120 13.97 3.18 0.90
C ILE A 120 14.16 2.79 -0.57
N LYS A 121 15.36 2.38 -0.96
CA LYS A 121 15.65 1.88 -2.31
C LYS A 121 14.80 0.65 -2.66
N PHE A 122 14.61 -0.26 -1.70
CA PHE A 122 13.79 -1.45 -1.90
C PHE A 122 12.32 -1.07 -2.14
N ILE A 123 11.72 -0.22 -1.26
CA ILE A 123 10.36 0.28 -1.46
C ILE A 123 10.22 0.90 -2.86
N LYS A 124 11.11 1.85 -3.20
CA LYS A 124 11.06 2.55 -4.49
C LYS A 124 11.09 1.57 -5.67
N LYS A 125 12.03 0.63 -5.65
CA LYS A 125 12.18 -0.37 -6.71
C LYS A 125 10.94 -1.24 -6.87
N VAL A 126 10.37 -1.73 -5.76
CA VAL A 126 9.18 -2.59 -5.80
C VAL A 126 7.93 -1.79 -6.17
N SER A 127 7.81 -0.54 -5.70
CA SER A 127 6.69 0.35 -6.04
C SER A 127 6.61 0.62 -7.54
N GLU A 128 7.72 0.97 -8.18
CA GLU A 128 7.78 1.21 -9.62
C GLU A 128 7.28 0.01 -10.43
N LEU A 129 7.60 -1.20 -9.99
CA LEU A 129 7.17 -2.44 -10.63
C LEU A 129 5.73 -2.84 -10.28
N SER A 130 5.23 -2.42 -9.12
CA SER A 130 3.89 -2.76 -8.64
C SER A 130 2.78 -2.06 -9.43
N TYR A 131 3.03 -0.89 -10.00
CA TYR A 131 2.05 -0.18 -10.83
C TYR A 131 1.67 -0.98 -12.09
N GLU A 132 2.65 -1.55 -12.80
CA GLU A 132 2.41 -2.42 -13.95
C GLU A 132 1.63 -3.68 -13.54
N ASN A 133 1.95 -4.23 -12.37
CA ASN A 133 1.27 -5.39 -11.79
C ASN A 133 -0.20 -5.07 -11.45
N TYR A 134 -0.47 -3.88 -10.89
CA TYR A 134 -1.84 -3.41 -10.61
C TYR A 134 -2.68 -3.30 -11.88
N GLU A 135 -2.13 -2.69 -12.93
CA GLU A 135 -2.85 -2.57 -14.21
C GLU A 135 -3.29 -3.93 -14.75
N LYS A 136 -2.44 -4.93 -14.62
CA LYS A 136 -2.67 -6.26 -15.18
C LYS A 136 -3.53 -7.16 -14.29
N TYR A 137 -3.30 -7.14 -12.97
CA TYR A 137 -3.86 -8.12 -12.05
C TYR A 137 -4.73 -7.49 -10.96
N LYS A 138 -4.82 -6.18 -10.90
CA LYS A 138 -5.60 -5.44 -9.87
C LYS A 138 -5.16 -5.73 -8.43
N ILE A 139 -3.89 -6.09 -8.23
CA ILE A 139 -3.28 -6.17 -6.89
C ILE A 139 -2.74 -4.79 -6.54
N LEU A 140 -3.23 -4.22 -5.46
CA LEU A 140 -2.84 -2.87 -5.03
C LEU A 140 -1.32 -2.74 -4.82
N PRO A 141 -0.72 -1.62 -5.21
CA PRO A 141 0.71 -1.39 -5.03
C PRO A 141 1.16 -1.54 -3.57
N SER A 142 0.39 -1.02 -2.62
CA SER A 142 0.66 -1.18 -1.17
C SER A 142 0.73 -2.64 -0.74
N ILE A 143 -0.17 -3.48 -1.24
CA ILE A 143 -0.20 -4.93 -0.98
C ILE A 143 1.06 -5.59 -1.56
N THR A 144 1.37 -5.32 -2.82
CA THR A 144 2.56 -5.90 -3.48
C THR A 144 3.85 -5.52 -2.73
N VAL A 145 4.01 -4.25 -2.36
CA VAL A 145 5.19 -3.77 -1.62
C VAL A 145 5.21 -4.33 -0.20
N GLY A 146 4.07 -4.33 0.49
CA GLY A 146 3.93 -4.87 1.85
C GLY A 146 4.28 -6.35 1.92
N GLN A 147 3.74 -7.16 1.01
CA GLN A 147 4.09 -8.58 0.89
C GLN A 147 5.58 -8.77 0.59
N ALA A 148 6.14 -8.00 -0.34
CA ALA A 148 7.57 -8.09 -0.66
C ALA A 148 8.46 -7.80 0.56
N ILE A 149 8.11 -6.80 1.37
CA ILE A 149 8.83 -6.49 2.60
C ILE A 149 8.72 -7.64 3.59
N LEU A 150 7.50 -8.13 3.84
CA LEU A 150 7.21 -9.15 4.84
C LEU A 150 7.87 -10.48 4.51
N GLU A 151 7.72 -10.96 3.28
CA GLU A 151 8.14 -12.29 2.85
C GLU A 151 9.66 -12.37 2.57
N SER A 152 10.28 -11.28 2.10
CA SER A 152 11.70 -11.28 1.73
C SER A 152 12.62 -10.67 2.77
N ARG A 153 12.10 -10.14 3.88
CA ARG A 153 12.89 -9.30 4.81
C ARG A 153 13.59 -8.16 4.08
N TRP A 154 12.83 -7.36 3.33
CA TRP A 154 13.37 -6.26 2.53
C TRP A 154 14.30 -6.70 1.38
N GLY A 155 14.08 -7.87 0.84
CA GLY A 155 14.95 -8.45 -0.18
C GLY A 155 16.24 -9.08 0.38
N GLU A 156 16.40 -9.12 1.70
CA GLU A 156 17.64 -9.56 2.35
C GLU A 156 17.66 -11.06 2.68
N SER A 157 16.52 -11.76 2.57
CA SER A 157 16.52 -13.20 2.79
C SER A 157 17.41 -13.94 1.77
N ASP A 158 18.00 -15.05 2.17
CA ASP A 158 18.85 -15.87 1.29
C ASP A 158 18.10 -16.33 0.05
N LEU A 159 16.82 -16.68 0.20
CA LEU A 159 15.96 -17.02 -0.92
C LEU A 159 15.85 -15.85 -1.91
N SER A 160 15.56 -14.66 -1.42
CA SER A 160 15.44 -13.47 -2.27
C SER A 160 16.75 -13.15 -3.01
N LYS A 161 17.88 -13.14 -2.30
CA LYS A 161 19.20 -12.84 -2.88
C LYS A 161 19.65 -13.83 -3.94
N ASN A 162 19.37 -15.12 -3.72
CA ASN A 162 19.85 -16.20 -4.59
C ASN A 162 18.90 -16.54 -5.74
N SER A 163 17.63 -16.11 -5.66
CA SER A 163 16.60 -16.51 -6.64
C SER A 163 15.68 -15.40 -7.12
N ASN A 164 15.86 -14.15 -6.68
CA ASN A 164 14.92 -13.05 -6.89
C ASN A 164 13.47 -13.37 -6.47
N ASN A 165 13.24 -14.39 -5.66
CA ASN A 165 11.94 -14.80 -5.17
C ASN A 165 11.62 -14.02 -3.88
N ILE A 166 11.00 -12.87 -4.05
CA ILE A 166 10.70 -11.96 -2.94
C ILE A 166 9.37 -12.25 -2.24
N PHE A 167 8.63 -13.26 -2.67
CA PHE A 167 7.33 -13.67 -2.10
C PHE A 167 7.32 -15.09 -1.56
N GLY A 168 8.43 -15.78 -1.60
CA GLY A 168 8.52 -17.17 -1.11
C GLY A 168 7.64 -18.15 -1.89
N VAL A 169 7.39 -17.92 -3.18
CA VAL A 169 6.53 -18.80 -3.98
C VAL A 169 7.20 -20.16 -4.18
N LYS A 170 6.54 -21.22 -3.70
CA LYS A 170 7.02 -22.60 -3.90
C LYS A 170 6.83 -23.05 -5.34
N ALA A 171 7.76 -23.86 -5.84
CA ALA A 171 7.63 -24.52 -7.15
C ALA A 171 6.73 -25.74 -7.02
N ASP A 172 5.50 -25.64 -7.52
CA ASP A 172 4.56 -26.76 -7.61
C ASP A 172 4.71 -27.53 -8.93
N ALA A 173 3.92 -28.59 -9.12
CA ALA A 173 3.98 -29.45 -10.31
C ALA A 173 3.66 -28.72 -11.64
N ARG A 174 3.06 -27.51 -11.57
CA ARG A 174 2.73 -26.69 -12.76
C ARG A 174 3.89 -25.75 -13.14
N TRP A 175 4.89 -25.62 -12.26
CA TRP A 175 6.02 -24.75 -12.50
C TRP A 175 7.06 -25.41 -13.41
N ASN A 176 7.31 -24.83 -14.59
CA ASN A 176 8.28 -25.30 -15.57
C ASN A 176 9.57 -24.44 -15.62
N GLY A 177 9.70 -23.44 -14.74
CA GLY A 177 10.85 -22.55 -14.68
C GLY A 177 11.99 -23.07 -13.82
N LYS A 178 12.99 -22.22 -13.62
CA LYS A 178 14.15 -22.51 -12.74
C LYS A 178 13.69 -22.67 -11.29
N VAL A 179 14.37 -23.54 -10.54
CA VAL A 179 14.11 -23.78 -9.12
C VAL A 179 15.38 -23.59 -8.29
N VAL A 180 15.18 -23.29 -7.01
CA VAL A 180 16.20 -23.31 -5.97
C VAL A 180 15.70 -24.21 -4.84
N GLU A 181 16.57 -25.05 -4.31
CA GLU A 181 16.28 -25.89 -3.17
C GLU A 181 16.75 -25.20 -1.89
N VAL A 182 15.87 -25.14 -0.89
CA VAL A 182 16.16 -24.53 0.40
C VAL A 182 15.81 -25.54 1.51
N ASN A 183 16.74 -25.73 2.43
CA ASN A 183 16.47 -26.49 3.64
C ASN A 183 15.52 -25.69 4.54
N THR A 184 14.31 -26.18 4.73
CA THR A 184 13.31 -25.59 5.64
C THR A 184 13.01 -26.57 6.77
N SER A 185 12.73 -26.06 7.97
CA SER A 185 12.16 -26.82 9.07
C SER A 185 10.67 -26.54 9.15
N GLU A 186 9.81 -27.46 8.74
CA GLU A 186 8.35 -27.32 8.89
C GLU A 186 7.84 -27.83 10.25
N ASN A 187 8.64 -28.59 11.00
CA ASN A 187 8.45 -28.98 12.41
C ASN A 187 9.82 -29.20 13.04
N TYR A 188 9.92 -29.15 14.33
CA TYR A 188 11.16 -29.08 15.14
C TYR A 188 12.26 -30.13 14.81
N ASP A 189 11.98 -31.16 14.01
CA ASP A 189 12.92 -32.27 13.80
C ASP A 189 13.15 -32.72 12.35
N ASP A 190 12.36 -32.28 11.33
CA ASP A 190 12.55 -32.73 9.96
C ASP A 190 13.13 -31.62 9.05
N LYS A 191 14.35 -31.79 8.61
CA LYS A 191 14.94 -30.99 7.52
C LYS A 191 14.30 -31.40 6.20
N ILE A 192 13.27 -30.62 5.78
CA ILE A 192 12.64 -30.82 4.48
C ILE A 192 13.31 -29.90 3.45
N VAL A 193 13.70 -30.48 2.32
CA VAL A 193 14.15 -29.69 1.16
C VAL A 193 12.92 -29.20 0.41
N ALA A 194 12.63 -27.93 0.50
CA ALA A 194 11.56 -27.30 -0.26
C ALA A 194 12.09 -26.68 -1.55
N LYS A 195 11.34 -26.84 -2.65
CA LYS A 195 11.63 -26.23 -3.94
C LYS A 195 10.88 -24.91 -4.09
N PHE A 196 11.63 -23.85 -4.36
CA PHE A 196 11.09 -22.53 -4.63
C PHE A 196 11.34 -22.12 -6.07
N ARG A 197 10.46 -21.28 -6.62
CA ARG A 197 10.63 -20.69 -7.94
C ARG A 197 11.85 -19.78 -7.94
N LYS A 198 12.62 -19.81 -9.02
CA LYS A 198 13.77 -18.92 -9.23
C LYS A 198 13.52 -18.06 -10.46
N TYR A 199 13.70 -16.75 -10.29
CA TYR A 199 13.43 -15.74 -11.32
C TYR A 199 14.73 -15.08 -11.78
N ASP A 200 14.71 -14.54 -12.99
CA ASP A 200 15.85 -13.80 -13.53
C ASP A 200 15.88 -12.36 -12.99
N SER A 201 14.72 -11.82 -12.55
CA SER A 201 14.60 -10.49 -11.95
C SER A 201 13.51 -10.42 -10.88
N ILE A 202 13.54 -9.37 -10.05
CA ILE A 202 12.45 -9.03 -9.12
C ILE A 202 11.15 -8.73 -9.89
N LYS A 203 11.24 -8.14 -11.08
CA LYS A 203 10.08 -7.90 -11.96
C LYS A 203 9.35 -9.19 -12.30
N ASP A 204 10.10 -10.25 -12.62
CA ASP A 204 9.52 -11.54 -12.94
C ASP A 204 8.83 -12.16 -11.72
N SER A 205 9.42 -12.00 -10.52
CA SER A 205 8.80 -12.45 -9.27
C SER A 205 7.47 -11.74 -8.99
N ILE A 206 7.42 -10.42 -9.20
CA ILE A 206 6.18 -9.61 -9.01
C ILE A 206 5.12 -10.02 -10.02
N ASN A 207 5.49 -10.16 -11.30
CA ASN A 207 4.56 -10.58 -12.34
C ASN A 207 4.04 -12.02 -12.10
N ASP A 208 4.90 -12.91 -11.64
CA ASP A 208 4.52 -14.30 -11.33
C ASP A 208 3.61 -14.38 -10.09
N LEU A 209 3.79 -13.52 -9.09
CA LEU A 209 2.84 -13.43 -7.97
C LEU A 209 1.44 -13.07 -8.48
N GLY A 210 1.31 -12.04 -9.31
CA GLY A 210 0.03 -11.65 -9.89
C GLY A 210 -0.62 -12.79 -10.67
N LYS A 211 0.16 -13.49 -11.48
CA LYS A 211 -0.28 -14.68 -12.21
C LYS A 211 -0.70 -15.80 -11.27
N PHE A 212 0.12 -16.12 -10.27
CA PHE A 212 -0.18 -17.15 -9.26
C PHE A 212 -1.50 -16.88 -8.53
N LEU A 213 -1.73 -15.64 -8.12
CA LEU A 213 -2.98 -15.25 -7.46
C LEU A 213 -4.18 -15.39 -8.41
N THR A 214 -4.05 -14.95 -9.66
CA THR A 214 -5.12 -15.03 -10.66
C THR A 214 -5.47 -16.46 -11.08
N GLU A 215 -4.50 -17.36 -11.16
CA GLU A 215 -4.70 -18.75 -11.54
C GLU A 215 -5.28 -19.64 -10.42
N ASN A 216 -5.31 -19.14 -9.18
CA ASN A 216 -5.86 -19.88 -8.06
C ASN A 216 -7.22 -19.29 -7.65
N LYS A 217 -8.31 -19.98 -8.00
CA LYS A 217 -9.71 -19.54 -7.82
C LYS A 217 -10.05 -19.03 -6.43
N ARG A 218 -9.44 -19.57 -5.38
CA ARG A 218 -9.68 -19.15 -3.99
C ARG A 218 -9.49 -17.64 -3.77
N TYR A 219 -8.59 -17.00 -4.51
CA TYR A 219 -8.36 -15.56 -4.41
C TYR A 219 -9.44 -14.73 -5.13
N GLU A 220 -10.01 -15.24 -6.22
CA GLU A 220 -11.16 -14.64 -6.85
C GLU A 220 -12.41 -14.78 -5.97
N GLU A 221 -12.63 -15.98 -5.40
CA GLU A 221 -13.74 -16.31 -4.50
C GLU A 221 -13.70 -15.47 -3.22
N SER A 222 -12.52 -15.15 -2.67
CA SER A 222 -12.34 -14.24 -1.53
C SER A 222 -12.59 -12.77 -1.88
N GLY A 223 -12.74 -12.42 -3.16
CA GLY A 223 -12.96 -11.05 -3.61
C GLY A 223 -11.69 -10.22 -3.78
N LEU A 224 -10.49 -10.85 -3.79
CA LEU A 224 -9.20 -10.17 -3.87
C LEU A 224 -9.14 -9.13 -4.99
N PHE A 225 -9.58 -9.49 -6.21
CA PHE A 225 -9.48 -8.63 -7.39
C PHE A 225 -10.59 -7.56 -7.49
N LYS A 226 -11.58 -7.63 -6.61
CA LYS A 226 -12.66 -6.64 -6.48
C LYS A 226 -12.39 -5.62 -5.38
N ALA A 227 -11.50 -5.96 -4.46
CA ALA A 227 -11.11 -5.09 -3.36
C ALA A 227 -10.31 -3.89 -3.88
N THR A 228 -10.76 -2.69 -3.54
CA THR A 228 -10.17 -1.41 -3.97
C THR A 228 -9.48 -0.66 -2.84
N HIS A 229 -9.43 -1.25 -1.65
CA HIS A 229 -8.76 -0.71 -0.49
C HIS A 229 -7.83 -1.76 0.13
N TYR A 230 -6.65 -1.35 0.60
CA TYR A 230 -5.61 -2.27 1.10
C TYR A 230 -6.10 -3.14 2.26
N THR A 231 -6.94 -2.63 3.15
CA THR A 231 -7.47 -3.43 4.27
C THR A 231 -8.37 -4.57 3.79
N THR A 232 -9.22 -4.32 2.81
CA THR A 232 -10.09 -5.35 2.22
C THR A 232 -9.30 -6.33 1.36
N GLN A 233 -8.26 -5.85 0.68
CA GLN A 233 -7.43 -6.73 -0.14
C GLN A 233 -6.51 -7.62 0.73
N ALA A 234 -5.97 -7.09 1.85
CA ALA A 234 -5.22 -7.87 2.82
C ALA A 234 -6.09 -8.96 3.47
N GLN A 235 -7.33 -8.62 3.86
CA GLN A 235 -8.29 -9.59 4.40
C GLN A 235 -8.63 -10.69 3.37
N ALA A 236 -8.85 -10.32 2.12
CA ALA A 236 -9.13 -11.30 1.06
C ALA A 236 -7.97 -12.29 0.83
N LEU A 237 -6.72 -11.85 1.00
CA LEU A 237 -5.56 -12.74 0.98
C LEU A 237 -5.58 -13.73 2.14
N GLU A 238 -5.90 -13.26 3.35
CA GLU A 238 -5.98 -14.11 4.53
C GLU A 238 -7.13 -15.12 4.42
N ASP A 239 -8.32 -14.67 4.02
CA ASP A 239 -9.51 -15.51 3.83
C ASP A 239 -9.27 -16.59 2.76
N ALA A 240 -8.49 -16.27 1.74
CA ALA A 240 -8.05 -17.24 0.73
C ALA A 240 -6.97 -18.21 1.23
N GLY A 241 -6.45 -18.04 2.45
CA GLY A 241 -5.39 -18.86 3.00
C GLY A 241 -4.03 -18.64 2.33
N TYR A 242 -3.68 -17.37 2.04
CA TYR A 242 -2.35 -17.03 1.55
C TYR A 242 -1.28 -17.40 2.57
N ALA A 243 -1.53 -17.14 3.85
CA ALA A 243 -0.70 -17.54 4.98
C ALA A 243 -1.58 -18.11 6.10
N THR A 244 -0.98 -18.97 6.93
CA THR A 244 -1.69 -19.69 8.01
C THR A 244 -1.19 -19.29 9.41
N LYS A 245 -0.49 -18.13 9.51
CA LYS A 245 0.01 -17.63 10.80
C LYS A 245 -1.15 -17.28 11.72
N LYS A 246 -1.06 -17.75 12.98
CA LYS A 246 -2.08 -17.53 13.99
C LYS A 246 -1.48 -16.86 15.23
N ASN A 247 -2.34 -16.13 15.98
CA ASN A 247 -2.03 -15.63 17.31
C ASN A 247 -2.19 -16.74 18.37
N GLU A 248 -2.00 -16.38 19.63
CA GLU A 248 -2.14 -17.30 20.77
C GLU A 248 -3.57 -17.83 20.94
N ASP A 249 -4.59 -17.07 20.50
CA ASP A 249 -5.99 -17.43 20.53
C ASP A 249 -6.42 -18.31 19.34
N GLY A 250 -5.51 -18.58 18.41
CA GLY A 250 -5.74 -19.41 17.23
C GLY A 250 -6.37 -18.68 16.03
N GLU A 251 -6.48 -17.36 16.09
CA GLU A 251 -6.99 -16.51 15.01
C GLU A 251 -5.92 -16.23 13.96
N LEU A 252 -6.30 -16.15 12.70
CA LEU A 252 -5.41 -15.72 11.62
C LEU A 252 -5.02 -14.26 11.82
N ILE A 253 -3.78 -13.90 11.55
CA ILE A 253 -3.22 -12.56 11.78
C ILE A 253 -2.43 -12.01 10.59
N TYR A 254 -2.51 -12.65 9.44
CA TYR A 254 -1.74 -12.21 8.27
C TYR A 254 -2.20 -10.86 7.76
N ALA A 255 -3.52 -10.65 7.69
CA ALA A 255 -4.11 -9.39 7.26
C ALA A 255 -3.70 -8.26 8.20
N ASP A 256 -3.79 -8.46 9.50
CA ASP A 256 -3.40 -7.46 10.51
C ASP A 256 -1.93 -7.06 10.38
N ILE A 257 -1.03 -8.05 10.28
CA ILE A 257 0.42 -7.78 10.12
C ILE A 257 0.68 -6.99 8.84
N LEU A 258 0.01 -7.32 7.74
CA LEU A 258 0.19 -6.64 6.46
C LEU A 258 -0.36 -5.21 6.51
N ILE A 259 -1.55 -5.01 7.10
CA ILE A 259 -2.17 -3.70 7.30
C ILE A 259 -1.28 -2.79 8.18
N ASP A 260 -0.80 -3.29 9.31
CA ASP A 260 0.08 -2.55 10.21
C ASP A 260 1.38 -2.14 9.50
N LEU A 261 1.96 -3.04 8.71
CA LEU A 261 3.16 -2.76 7.94
C LEU A 261 2.90 -1.68 6.87
N ILE A 262 1.77 -1.77 6.15
CA ILE A 262 1.37 -0.78 5.15
C ILE A 262 1.20 0.60 5.81
N LYS A 263 0.49 0.69 6.92
CA LYS A 263 0.33 1.94 7.69
C LYS A 263 1.66 2.47 8.19
N LYS A 264 2.49 1.62 8.79
CA LYS A 264 3.80 1.97 9.33
C LYS A 264 4.73 2.64 8.33
N TYR A 265 4.69 2.21 7.08
CA TYR A 265 5.54 2.73 6.01
C TYR A 265 4.79 3.61 5.01
N ASN A 266 3.52 3.97 5.30
CA ASN A 266 2.64 4.76 4.43
C ASN A 266 2.53 4.25 3.00
N LEU A 267 2.56 2.95 2.83
CA LEU A 267 2.49 2.33 1.51
C LEU A 267 1.11 2.53 0.84
N GLN A 268 0.05 2.78 1.61
CA GLN A 268 -1.29 3.10 1.09
C GLN A 268 -1.32 4.33 0.18
N LEU A 269 -0.33 5.22 0.30
CA LEU A 269 -0.21 6.37 -0.60
C LEU A 269 0.05 5.97 -2.06
N LEU A 270 0.67 4.79 -2.28
CA LEU A 270 0.87 4.22 -3.61
C LEU A 270 -0.46 3.87 -4.29
N ASP A 271 -1.45 3.45 -3.51
CA ASP A 271 -2.78 3.08 -4.02
C ASP A 271 -3.55 4.31 -4.49
N ARG A 272 -3.32 5.46 -3.83
CA ARG A 272 -3.89 6.74 -4.22
C ARG A 272 -3.50 7.13 -5.66
N GLU A 273 -2.25 6.87 -6.04
CA GLU A 273 -1.73 7.19 -7.38
C GLU A 273 -2.43 6.41 -8.50
N VAL A 274 -2.74 5.12 -8.27
CA VAL A 274 -3.42 4.28 -9.26
C VAL A 274 -4.94 4.45 -9.29
N GLN A 275 -5.52 5.14 -8.32
CA GLN A 275 -6.96 5.42 -8.22
C GLN A 275 -7.32 6.85 -8.64
N GLU A 276 -6.34 7.70 -8.89
CA GLU A 276 -6.55 9.08 -9.28
C GLU A 276 -7.18 9.20 -10.68
N ILE A 277 -8.13 10.13 -10.80
CA ILE A 277 -8.66 10.61 -12.07
C ILE A 277 -8.46 12.12 -12.21
N ASN A 278 -8.07 12.52 -13.40
CA ASN A 278 -7.91 13.91 -13.80
C ASN A 278 -9.26 14.60 -14.12
#